data_4e59b2be4a94dd992e1cc160bb2086c2
#
_entry.id   4e59b2be4a94dd992e1cc160bb2086c2
#
_cell.length_a   1.000
_cell.length_b   1.000
_cell.length_c   1.000
_cell.angle_alpha   90.00
_cell.angle_beta   90.00
_cell.angle_gamma   90.00
#
_symmetry.space_group_name_H-M   'P 1'
#
loop_
_entity.id
_entity.type
_entity.pdbx_description
1 polymer ?
#
loop_
_entity_poly.entity_id
_entity_poly.type
_entity_poly.pdbx_seq_one_letter_code
_entity_poly.pdbx_strand_id
1 'polypeptide(L)'
;MHSLAIMTYVVTESCIKCKYTDCVEVCPVDCFYEGPEFLVIHPDECIDCGLCEPECPIEAIYADDELPANQIEFVEINARLADVYENITEAKEPLPDADNFKDLENKREFLNIGINNQNETTSPSENSNMILLYDNGEMVINNTKFKIDDLSNMDNIIFKNTLLDNLKKDNVVNLNVEGKAYHEWAMKIMEFLQKNKFLDVQIKTLK
;
A
#
# COMPACT_ATOMS: atom_id res chain seq x y z
N MET A 1 -6.88 -34.94 1.01
CA MET A 1 -7.73 -34.03 0.24
C MET A 1 -6.77 -33.20 -0.59
N HIS A 2 -6.74 -33.40 -1.91
CA HIS A 2 -5.95 -32.57 -2.81
C HIS A 2 -6.65 -31.23 -2.88
N SER A 3 -6.01 -30.18 -2.40
CA SER A 3 -6.37 -28.82 -2.77
C SER A 3 -6.19 -28.74 -4.28
N LEU A 4 -7.28 -28.57 -5.01
CA LEU A 4 -7.20 -28.13 -6.39
C LEU A 4 -6.49 -26.78 -6.33
N ALA A 5 -5.25 -26.72 -6.84
CA ALA A 5 -4.62 -25.45 -7.12
C ALA A 5 -5.56 -24.74 -8.12
N ILE A 6 -6.18 -23.67 -7.70
CA ILE A 6 -6.95 -22.80 -8.60
C ILE A 6 -5.88 -22.08 -9.38
N MET A 7 -5.68 -22.45 -10.65
CA MET A 7 -4.77 -21.71 -11.55
C MET A 7 -5.45 -20.38 -11.87
N THR A 8 -4.72 -19.29 -11.66
CA THR A 8 -5.21 -17.94 -11.88
C THR A 8 -4.08 -17.04 -12.36
N TYR A 9 -4.41 -15.96 -13.01
CA TYR A 9 -3.46 -14.88 -13.28
C TYR A 9 -3.39 -13.92 -12.11
N VAL A 10 -2.21 -13.33 -11.92
CA VAL A 10 -1.89 -12.45 -10.79
C VAL A 10 -1.28 -11.15 -11.31
N VAL A 11 -1.81 -10.02 -10.85
CA VAL A 11 -1.20 -8.72 -11.10
C VAL A 11 -0.11 -8.46 -10.07
N THR A 12 1.07 -8.09 -10.54
CA THR A 12 2.27 -7.91 -9.72
C THR A 12 2.65 -6.45 -9.51
N GLU A 13 3.74 -6.23 -8.78
CA GLU A 13 4.28 -4.93 -8.39
C GLU A 13 4.38 -3.92 -9.53
N SER A 14 4.71 -4.36 -10.75
CA SER A 14 4.87 -3.49 -11.91
C SER A 14 3.62 -2.66 -12.23
N CYS A 15 2.42 -3.13 -11.87
CA CYS A 15 1.17 -2.40 -12.09
C CYS A 15 0.98 -1.21 -11.13
N ILE A 16 1.61 -1.26 -9.94
CA ILE A 16 1.43 -0.21 -8.93
C ILE A 16 1.83 1.15 -9.48
N LYS A 17 0.97 2.18 -9.25
CA LYS A 17 1.11 3.56 -9.75
C LYS A 17 1.06 3.73 -11.26
N CYS A 18 0.93 2.65 -12.03
CA CYS A 18 0.75 2.72 -13.49
C CYS A 18 -0.71 2.54 -13.87
N LYS A 19 -1.25 1.40 -13.51
CA LYS A 19 -2.66 1.06 -13.70
C LYS A 19 -3.12 1.26 -15.15
N TYR A 20 -2.35 0.70 -16.11
CA TYR A 20 -2.81 0.50 -17.47
C TYR A 20 -3.95 -0.52 -17.44
N THR A 21 -5.00 -0.26 -18.17
CA THR A 21 -6.23 -1.05 -18.08
C THR A 21 -6.55 -1.83 -19.35
N ASP A 22 -5.59 -1.90 -20.30
CA ASP A 22 -5.73 -2.67 -21.55
C ASP A 22 -6.10 -4.13 -21.27
N CYS A 23 -5.56 -4.71 -20.21
CA CYS A 23 -5.84 -6.07 -19.76
C CYS A 23 -7.31 -6.30 -19.32
N VAL A 24 -8.00 -5.24 -18.90
CA VAL A 24 -9.41 -5.32 -18.47
C VAL A 24 -10.32 -5.58 -19.67
N GLU A 25 -10.07 -4.90 -20.78
CA GLU A 25 -10.92 -4.96 -21.99
C GLU A 25 -10.97 -6.36 -22.61
N VAL A 26 -9.92 -7.15 -22.44
CA VAL A 26 -9.82 -8.51 -23.01
C VAL A 26 -10.30 -9.61 -22.09
N CYS A 27 -10.70 -9.27 -20.85
CA CYS A 27 -11.13 -10.27 -19.87
C CYS A 27 -12.58 -10.73 -20.17
N PRO A 28 -12.79 -12.01 -20.52
CA PRO A 28 -14.12 -12.47 -20.91
C PRO A 28 -15.07 -12.70 -19.72
N VAL A 29 -14.56 -12.63 -18.48
CA VAL A 29 -15.31 -12.90 -17.25
C VAL A 29 -15.31 -11.73 -16.27
N ASP A 30 -14.76 -10.58 -16.67
CA ASP A 30 -14.73 -9.34 -15.88
C ASP A 30 -14.17 -9.52 -14.45
N CYS A 31 -13.10 -10.31 -14.31
CA CYS A 31 -12.54 -10.65 -13.00
C CYS A 31 -11.50 -9.64 -12.49
N PHE A 32 -11.41 -8.44 -13.08
CA PHE A 32 -10.55 -7.37 -12.60
C PHE A 32 -11.25 -6.47 -11.59
N TYR A 33 -10.48 -6.03 -10.59
CA TYR A 33 -10.93 -5.11 -9.55
C TYR A 33 -9.95 -3.96 -9.42
N GLU A 34 -10.49 -2.75 -9.26
CA GLU A 34 -9.74 -1.50 -9.33
C GLU A 34 -9.65 -0.82 -7.96
N GLY A 35 -8.43 -0.67 -7.46
CA GLY A 35 -8.10 0.22 -6.35
C GLY A 35 -7.52 1.56 -6.81
N PRO A 36 -7.19 2.47 -5.89
CA PRO A 36 -6.66 3.78 -6.21
C PRO A 36 -5.39 3.73 -7.07
N GLU A 37 -4.49 2.79 -6.80
CA GLU A 37 -3.13 2.75 -7.37
C GLU A 37 -2.78 1.42 -8.02
N PHE A 38 -3.68 0.44 -8.00
CA PHE A 38 -3.40 -0.93 -8.37
C PHE A 38 -4.64 -1.62 -8.91
N LEU A 39 -4.46 -2.53 -9.88
CA LEU A 39 -5.46 -3.49 -10.32
C LEU A 39 -5.16 -4.84 -9.69
N VAL A 40 -6.18 -5.64 -9.49
CA VAL A 40 -6.07 -7.03 -9.05
C VAL A 40 -7.00 -7.94 -9.85
N ILE A 41 -6.67 -9.23 -9.90
CA ILE A 41 -7.51 -10.28 -10.46
C ILE A 41 -8.11 -11.08 -9.32
N HIS A 42 -9.43 -11.28 -9.36
CA HIS A 42 -10.11 -12.13 -8.39
C HIS A 42 -9.82 -13.60 -8.70
N PRO A 43 -9.18 -14.37 -7.79
CA PRO A 43 -8.71 -15.70 -8.11
C PRO A 43 -9.85 -16.70 -8.38
N ASP A 44 -11.00 -16.58 -7.70
CA ASP A 44 -12.12 -17.47 -7.88
C ASP A 44 -12.97 -17.17 -9.13
N GLU A 45 -12.81 -15.98 -9.72
CA GLU A 45 -13.53 -15.56 -10.93
C GLU A 45 -12.67 -15.74 -12.19
N CYS A 46 -11.36 -15.73 -12.05
CA CYS A 46 -10.43 -15.94 -13.15
C CYS A 46 -10.56 -17.37 -13.69
N ILE A 47 -10.65 -17.50 -15.01
CA ILE A 47 -10.76 -18.78 -15.72
C ILE A 47 -9.46 -19.24 -16.37
N ASP A 48 -8.35 -18.62 -16.01
CA ASP A 48 -7.00 -18.96 -16.50
C ASP A 48 -6.87 -18.96 -18.03
N CYS A 49 -7.48 -17.97 -18.69
CA CYS A 49 -7.50 -17.93 -20.15
C CYS A 49 -6.25 -17.29 -20.81
N GLY A 50 -5.42 -16.59 -20.03
CA GLY A 50 -4.16 -15.99 -20.48
C GLY A 50 -4.25 -14.79 -21.41
N LEU A 51 -5.44 -14.24 -21.67
CA LEU A 51 -5.60 -13.14 -22.61
C LEU A 51 -5.07 -11.80 -22.07
N CYS A 52 -5.07 -11.61 -20.75
CA CYS A 52 -4.67 -10.35 -20.12
C CYS A 52 -3.14 -10.15 -20.04
N GLU A 53 -2.37 -11.22 -20.01
CA GLU A 53 -0.91 -11.17 -19.89
C GLU A 53 -0.26 -10.42 -21.08
N PRO A 54 -0.49 -10.79 -22.37
CA PRO A 54 0.13 -10.11 -23.49
C PRO A 54 -0.37 -8.68 -23.73
N GLU A 55 -1.52 -8.33 -23.15
CA GLU A 55 -2.10 -6.98 -23.28
C GLU A 55 -1.55 -6.00 -22.22
N CYS A 56 -0.78 -6.49 -21.26
CA CYS A 56 -0.18 -5.62 -20.24
C CYS A 56 1.09 -4.93 -20.79
N PRO A 57 1.09 -3.60 -21.02
CA PRO A 57 2.22 -2.90 -21.64
C PRO A 57 3.48 -2.84 -20.76
N ILE A 58 3.38 -3.23 -19.49
CA ILE A 58 4.46 -3.21 -18.50
C ILE A 58 4.74 -4.59 -17.91
N GLU A 59 4.24 -5.66 -18.54
CA GLU A 59 4.49 -7.06 -18.15
C GLU A 59 4.23 -7.30 -16.66
N ALA A 60 3.09 -6.79 -16.17
CA ALA A 60 2.74 -6.88 -14.76
C ALA A 60 1.86 -8.09 -14.40
N ILE A 61 1.50 -8.95 -15.37
CA ILE A 61 0.56 -10.06 -15.17
C ILE A 61 1.27 -11.37 -15.46
N TYR A 62 1.13 -12.34 -14.56
CA TYR A 62 1.72 -13.67 -14.67
C TYR A 62 0.71 -14.74 -14.25
N ALA A 63 0.84 -15.95 -14.78
CA ALA A 63 0.21 -17.12 -14.19
C ALA A 63 0.78 -17.35 -12.77
N ASP A 64 -0.01 -17.86 -11.85
CA ASP A 64 0.39 -18.02 -10.44
C ASP A 64 1.59 -18.97 -10.25
N ASP A 65 1.74 -19.97 -11.13
CA ASP A 65 2.86 -20.93 -11.14
C ASP A 65 4.12 -20.39 -11.85
N GLU A 66 4.01 -19.29 -12.61
CA GLU A 66 5.12 -18.64 -13.33
C GLU A 66 5.60 -17.36 -12.63
N LEU A 67 5.05 -17.01 -11.48
CA LEU A 67 5.44 -15.81 -10.72
C LEU A 67 6.93 -15.80 -10.36
N PRO A 68 7.63 -14.66 -10.55
CA PRO A 68 8.97 -14.49 -9.99
C PRO A 68 8.97 -14.69 -8.47
N ALA A 69 10.03 -15.31 -7.94
CA ALA A 69 10.12 -15.68 -6.52
C ALA A 69 9.93 -14.50 -5.54
N ASN A 70 10.29 -13.29 -5.96
CA ASN A 70 10.10 -12.04 -5.21
C ASN A 70 8.71 -11.43 -5.37
N GLN A 71 7.81 -12.04 -6.14
CA GLN A 71 6.46 -11.56 -6.41
C GLN A 71 5.36 -12.52 -5.90
N ILE A 72 5.73 -13.62 -5.27
CA ILE A 72 4.79 -14.66 -4.78
C ILE A 72 3.75 -14.08 -3.80
N GLU A 73 4.11 -13.06 -3.03
CA GLU A 73 3.17 -12.38 -2.12
C GLU A 73 1.96 -11.78 -2.84
N PHE A 74 2.08 -11.48 -4.14
CA PHE A 74 0.99 -10.89 -4.91
C PHE A 74 -0.18 -11.83 -5.15
N VAL A 75 -0.02 -13.14 -5.00
CA VAL A 75 -1.14 -14.09 -4.99
C VAL A 75 -2.12 -13.74 -3.87
N GLU A 76 -1.63 -13.61 -2.65
CA GLU A 76 -2.45 -13.26 -1.49
C GLU A 76 -2.96 -11.81 -1.57
N ILE A 77 -2.14 -10.90 -2.10
CA ILE A 77 -2.51 -9.49 -2.28
C ILE A 77 -3.69 -9.36 -3.25
N ASN A 78 -3.65 -10.04 -4.40
CA ASN A 78 -4.76 -10.02 -5.37
C ASN A 78 -6.04 -10.57 -4.72
N ALA A 79 -5.99 -11.74 -4.09
CA ALA A 79 -7.14 -12.35 -3.43
C ALA A 79 -7.79 -11.41 -2.41
N ARG A 80 -6.98 -10.80 -1.53
CA ARG A 80 -7.50 -9.91 -0.48
C ARG A 80 -8.03 -8.58 -0.99
N LEU A 81 -7.39 -8.00 -1.98
CA LEU A 81 -7.80 -6.71 -2.52
C LEU A 81 -9.01 -6.84 -3.45
N ALA A 82 -9.20 -7.97 -4.11
CA ALA A 82 -10.39 -8.25 -4.88
C ALA A 82 -11.68 -8.22 -4.04
N ASP A 83 -11.59 -8.63 -2.76
CA ASP A 83 -12.72 -8.58 -1.82
C ASP A 83 -13.14 -7.15 -1.41
N VAL A 84 -12.27 -6.15 -1.61
CA VAL A 84 -12.47 -4.77 -1.12
C VAL A 84 -12.47 -3.70 -2.22
N TYR A 85 -11.93 -4.01 -3.39
CA TYR A 85 -11.89 -3.13 -4.54
C TYR A 85 -13.19 -3.20 -5.34
N GLU A 86 -13.42 -2.21 -6.17
CA GLU A 86 -14.59 -2.21 -7.06
C GLU A 86 -14.28 -2.94 -8.37
N ASN A 87 -15.26 -3.72 -8.86
CA ASN A 87 -15.11 -4.39 -10.14
C ASN A 87 -14.97 -3.36 -11.28
N ILE A 88 -14.04 -3.62 -12.19
CA ILE A 88 -13.82 -2.80 -13.40
C ILE A 88 -13.97 -3.67 -14.65
N THR A 89 -14.82 -3.21 -15.58
CA THR A 89 -15.19 -3.94 -16.81
C THR A 89 -14.88 -3.17 -18.09
N GLU A 90 -14.43 -1.92 -17.97
CA GLU A 90 -14.10 -1.06 -19.08
C GLU A 90 -12.70 -0.49 -18.92
N ALA A 91 -11.94 -0.39 -20.02
CA ALA A 91 -10.64 0.26 -19.99
C ALA A 91 -10.76 1.76 -19.66
N LYS A 92 -9.80 2.27 -18.91
CA LYS A 92 -9.66 3.67 -18.53
C LYS A 92 -8.27 4.19 -18.90
N GLU A 93 -8.11 5.50 -18.91
CA GLU A 93 -6.79 6.10 -19.02
C GLU A 93 -5.90 5.68 -17.82
N PRO A 94 -4.62 5.42 -18.05
CA PRO A 94 -3.68 5.13 -16.95
C PRO A 94 -3.59 6.30 -15.97
N LEU A 95 -2.98 6.07 -14.82
CA LEU A 95 -2.76 7.15 -13.86
C LEU A 95 -1.89 8.27 -14.48
N PRO A 96 -2.13 9.55 -14.13
CA PRO A 96 -1.45 10.68 -14.76
C PRO A 96 0.08 10.61 -14.72
N ASP A 97 0.63 9.93 -13.70
CA ASP A 97 2.07 9.78 -13.49
C ASP A 97 2.60 8.40 -13.92
N ALA A 98 1.80 7.57 -14.59
CA ALA A 98 2.15 6.19 -14.97
C ALA A 98 3.51 6.08 -15.66
N ASP A 99 3.81 6.99 -16.59
CA ASP A 99 5.09 7.02 -17.31
C ASP A 99 6.31 7.23 -16.39
N ASN A 100 6.13 7.89 -15.25
CA ASN A 100 7.20 8.09 -14.28
C ASN A 100 7.44 6.83 -13.44
N PHE A 101 6.45 5.95 -13.35
CA PHE A 101 6.49 4.76 -12.51
C PHE A 101 6.72 3.45 -13.29
N LYS A 102 6.53 3.41 -14.61
CA LYS A 102 6.60 2.16 -15.39
C LYS A 102 7.93 1.42 -15.28
N ASP A 103 9.04 2.17 -15.20
CA ASP A 103 10.39 1.62 -15.16
C ASP A 103 10.98 1.57 -13.71
N LEU A 104 10.18 1.91 -12.69
CA LEU A 104 10.60 1.84 -11.30
C LEU A 104 10.47 0.43 -10.75
N GLU A 105 11.47 -0.01 -9.99
CA GLU A 105 11.46 -1.20 -9.17
C GLU A 105 11.01 -0.85 -7.74
N ASN A 106 10.66 -1.87 -6.95
CA ASN A 106 10.27 -1.74 -5.53
C ASN A 106 9.08 -0.80 -5.31
N LYS A 107 8.06 -0.90 -6.16
CA LYS A 107 6.83 -0.10 -6.06
C LYS A 107 5.88 -0.57 -4.97
N ARG A 108 6.19 -1.70 -4.33
CA ARG A 108 5.39 -2.28 -3.25
C ARG A 108 5.07 -1.28 -2.14
N GLU A 109 6.01 -0.37 -1.85
CA GLU A 109 5.85 0.68 -0.85
C GLU A 109 4.74 1.69 -1.18
N PHE A 110 4.38 1.85 -2.45
CA PHE A 110 3.29 2.73 -2.89
C PHE A 110 1.91 2.05 -2.82
N LEU A 111 1.87 0.73 -2.61
CA LEU A 111 0.63 0.01 -2.49
C LEU A 111 0.13 0.08 -1.04
N ASN A 112 -0.87 0.89 -0.82
CA ASN A 112 -1.53 0.99 0.47
C ASN A 112 -2.49 -0.20 0.66
N ILE A 113 -1.92 -1.36 0.92
CA ILE A 113 -2.71 -2.49 1.41
C ILE A 113 -2.93 -2.21 2.88
N GLY A 114 -4.15 -1.95 3.31
CA GLY A 114 -4.51 -1.89 4.72
C GLY A 114 -4.21 -3.23 5.42
N ILE A 115 -2.92 -3.64 5.45
CA ILE A 115 -2.45 -4.83 6.14
C ILE A 115 -2.44 -4.50 7.63
N ASN A 116 -3.60 -4.61 8.23
CA ASN A 116 -3.65 -4.94 9.62
C ASN A 116 -3.54 -6.46 9.74
N ASN A 117 -2.35 -6.94 10.12
CA ASN A 117 -2.21 -8.29 10.65
C ASN A 117 -3.37 -8.54 11.60
N GLN A 118 -4.12 -9.59 11.32
CA GLN A 118 -5.34 -9.99 12.01
C GLN A 118 -5.17 -9.96 13.53
N ASN A 119 -5.79 -9.03 14.17
CA ASN A 119 -6.73 -9.13 15.27
C ASN A 119 -7.13 -7.73 15.69
N GLU A 120 -8.38 -7.44 15.48
CA GLU A 120 -9.17 -6.27 15.84
C GLU A 120 -9.64 -5.39 14.68
N THR A 121 -10.91 -5.61 14.40
CA THR A 121 -11.84 -4.76 13.66
C THR A 121 -11.69 -3.29 14.02
N THR A 122 -11.19 -2.49 13.07
CA THR A 122 -11.71 -1.13 12.80
C THR A 122 -11.05 -0.62 11.51
N SER A 123 -11.87 -0.39 10.47
CA SER A 123 -11.49 0.43 9.32
C SER A 123 -10.87 1.75 9.80
N PRO A 124 -9.83 2.30 9.11
CA PRO A 124 -9.38 3.65 9.41
C PRO A 124 -10.57 4.58 9.16
N SER A 125 -11.15 5.10 10.23
CA SER A 125 -12.15 6.15 10.11
C SER A 125 -11.49 7.32 9.37
N GLU A 126 -12.24 8.01 8.52
CA GLU A 126 -11.83 9.26 7.83
C GLU A 126 -11.24 10.32 8.79
N ASN A 127 -11.16 10.01 10.06
CA ASN A 127 -10.75 10.84 11.19
C ASN A 127 -9.50 10.34 11.92
N SER A 128 -8.54 9.69 11.24
CA SER A 128 -7.27 9.33 11.88
C SER A 128 -6.06 9.85 11.10
N ASN A 129 -5.05 10.30 11.84
CA ASN A 129 -3.72 10.59 11.31
C ASN A 129 -2.83 9.36 11.54
N MET A 130 -1.99 9.02 10.58
CA MET A 130 -1.06 7.90 10.72
C MET A 130 0.38 8.38 10.57
N ILE A 131 1.23 8.01 11.51
CA ILE A 131 2.67 8.19 11.45
C ILE A 131 3.31 6.81 11.55
N LEU A 132 4.14 6.45 10.57
CA LEU A 132 4.94 5.24 10.56
C LEU A 132 6.41 5.63 10.69
N LEU A 133 7.11 5.03 11.64
CA LEU A 133 8.56 5.15 11.80
C LEU A 133 9.20 3.81 11.48
N TYR A 134 10.11 3.81 10.52
CA TYR A 134 10.85 2.63 10.10
C TYR A 134 12.23 2.58 10.74
N ASP A 135 12.78 1.39 10.89
CA ASP A 135 14.11 1.15 11.48
C ASP A 135 15.26 1.65 10.60
N ASN A 136 15.00 1.93 9.32
CA ASN A 136 15.95 2.53 8.38
C ASN A 136 16.03 4.07 8.45
N GLY A 137 15.34 4.72 9.40
CA GLY A 137 15.31 6.18 9.55
C GLY A 137 14.33 6.88 8.62
N GLU A 138 13.40 6.16 8.03
CA GLU A 138 12.31 6.74 7.24
C GLU A 138 11.06 6.96 8.11
N MET A 139 10.31 7.98 7.78
CA MET A 139 9.02 8.29 8.40
C MET A 139 7.97 8.55 7.33
N VAL A 140 6.79 8.00 7.50
CA VAL A 140 5.62 8.28 6.65
C VAL A 140 4.53 8.93 7.48
N ILE A 141 4.01 10.06 7.02
CA ILE A 141 2.89 10.78 7.64
C ILE A 141 1.76 10.85 6.62
N ASN A 142 0.62 10.23 6.91
CA ASN A 142 -0.55 10.23 6.04
C ASN A 142 -0.20 9.97 4.55
N ASN A 143 0.57 8.93 4.27
CA ASN A 143 1.07 8.52 2.95
C ASN A 143 2.17 9.42 2.33
N THR A 144 2.66 10.43 3.01
CA THR A 144 3.80 11.23 2.55
C THR A 144 5.07 10.77 3.24
N LYS A 145 6.10 10.39 2.46
CA LYS A 145 7.36 9.84 2.95
C LYS A 145 8.37 10.95 3.24
N PHE A 146 9.06 10.84 4.35
CA PHE A 146 10.13 11.73 4.79
C PHE A 146 11.34 10.90 5.20
N LYS A 147 12.54 11.34 4.81
CA LYS A 147 13.77 10.73 5.28
C LYS A 147 14.29 11.53 6.47
N ILE A 148 14.53 10.85 7.56
CA ILE A 148 15.09 11.46 8.77
C ILE A 148 16.59 11.22 8.73
N ASP A 149 17.36 12.17 8.19
CA ASP A 149 18.81 12.04 8.00
C ASP A 149 19.60 12.12 9.31
N ASP A 150 19.01 12.66 10.38
CA ASP A 150 19.63 12.73 11.69
C ASP A 150 18.58 12.71 12.81
N LEU A 151 18.59 11.62 13.55
CA LEU A 151 17.69 11.41 14.69
C LEU A 151 17.94 12.38 15.86
N SER A 152 19.10 13.06 15.91
CA SER A 152 19.39 14.09 16.91
C SER A 152 18.61 15.39 16.68
N ASN A 153 17.98 15.56 15.52
CA ASN A 153 17.48 16.84 15.01
C ASN A 153 15.96 17.04 15.20
N MET A 154 15.34 16.45 16.24
CA MET A 154 13.95 16.74 16.63
C MET A 154 13.72 18.22 16.97
N ASP A 155 14.77 19.00 17.17
CA ASP A 155 14.67 20.45 17.35
C ASP A 155 14.62 21.24 16.04
N ASN A 156 14.76 20.56 14.91
CA ASN A 156 14.66 21.17 13.60
C ASN A 156 13.23 21.69 13.35
N ILE A 157 13.13 23.01 13.12
CA ILE A 157 11.86 23.68 12.89
C ILE A 157 11.15 23.17 11.62
N ILE A 158 11.91 22.70 10.64
CA ILE A 158 11.38 22.13 9.40
C ILE A 158 10.64 20.83 9.70
N PHE A 159 11.23 19.95 10.50
CA PHE A 159 10.62 18.70 10.91
C PHE A 159 9.33 18.94 11.70
N LYS A 160 9.35 19.87 12.66
CA LYS A 160 8.18 20.24 13.45
C LYS A 160 7.04 20.78 12.60
N ASN A 161 7.35 21.67 11.66
CA ASN A 161 6.35 22.21 10.74
C ASN A 161 5.80 21.12 9.81
N THR A 162 6.66 20.26 9.27
CA THR A 162 6.24 19.13 8.43
C THR A 162 5.26 18.21 9.15
N LEU A 163 5.51 17.87 10.43
CA LEU A 163 4.55 17.10 11.24
C LEU A 163 3.21 17.84 11.36
N LEU A 164 3.23 19.12 11.71
CA LEU A 164 2.00 19.91 11.97
C LEU A 164 1.20 20.16 10.69
N ASP A 165 1.88 20.36 9.56
CA ASP A 165 1.24 20.66 8.27
C ASP A 165 0.56 19.42 7.67
N ASN A 166 1.05 18.22 7.99
CA ASN A 166 0.52 16.97 7.46
C ASN A 166 -0.48 16.26 8.39
N LEU A 167 -0.73 16.78 9.58
CA LEU A 167 -1.65 16.20 10.55
C LEU A 167 -2.92 17.07 10.75
N LYS A 168 -4.08 16.41 10.73
CA LYS A 168 -5.36 17.06 11.05
C LYS A 168 -5.55 17.09 12.57
N LYS A 169 -5.77 18.28 13.14
CA LYS A 169 -5.78 18.49 14.61
C LYS A 169 -6.88 17.76 15.36
N ASP A 170 -8.00 17.52 14.72
CA ASP A 170 -9.17 16.91 15.37
C ASP A 170 -9.19 15.38 15.28
N ASN A 171 -8.15 14.79 14.64
CA ASN A 171 -8.07 13.37 14.40
C ASN A 171 -7.14 12.68 15.41
N VAL A 172 -7.47 11.42 15.74
CA VAL A 172 -6.57 10.52 16.48
C VAL A 172 -5.26 10.36 15.71
N VAL A 173 -4.13 10.41 16.39
CA VAL A 173 -2.81 10.14 15.79
C VAL A 173 -2.35 8.74 16.18
N ASN A 174 -2.25 7.86 15.20
CA ASN A 174 -1.70 6.53 15.35
C ASN A 174 -0.21 6.55 14.99
N LEU A 175 0.66 6.43 15.98
CA LEU A 175 2.11 6.38 15.82
C LEU A 175 2.57 4.92 15.85
N ASN A 176 2.88 4.37 14.70
CA ASN A 176 3.40 3.02 14.55
C ASN A 176 4.92 3.04 14.40
N VAL A 177 5.61 2.20 15.17
CA VAL A 177 7.07 2.19 15.24
C VAL A 177 7.60 0.80 14.95
N GLU A 178 8.47 0.68 13.97
CA GLU A 178 9.15 -0.56 13.63
C GLU A 178 10.47 -0.68 14.40
N GLY A 179 10.67 -1.85 15.02
CA GLY A 179 11.89 -2.15 15.75
C GLY A 179 12.05 -1.45 17.11
N LYS A 180 13.13 -1.81 17.84
CA LYS A 180 13.41 -1.31 19.20
C LYS A 180 14.16 0.03 19.21
N ALA A 181 14.86 0.37 18.14
CA ALA A 181 15.78 1.51 18.10
C ALA A 181 15.09 2.88 18.17
N TYR A 182 13.80 2.93 17.81
CA TYR A 182 13.06 4.19 17.67
C TYR A 182 12.05 4.48 18.77
N HIS A 183 12.07 3.71 19.87
CA HIS A 183 11.17 3.97 20.99
C HIS A 183 11.37 5.37 21.61
N GLU A 184 12.61 5.81 21.72
CA GLU A 184 12.92 7.16 22.19
C GLU A 184 12.37 8.26 21.27
N TRP A 185 12.39 8.01 19.96
CA TRP A 185 11.83 8.90 18.96
C TRP A 185 10.31 8.96 19.02
N ALA A 186 9.67 7.82 19.16
CA ALA A 186 8.23 7.75 19.32
C ALA A 186 7.77 8.57 20.53
N MET A 187 8.50 8.46 21.62
CA MET A 187 8.20 9.23 22.83
C MET A 187 8.39 10.74 22.64
N LYS A 188 9.44 11.17 21.94
CA LYS A 188 9.68 12.59 21.61
C LYS A 188 8.60 13.14 20.66
N ILE A 189 8.20 12.37 19.65
CA ILE A 189 7.10 12.76 18.73
C ILE A 189 5.79 12.87 19.51
N MET A 190 5.49 11.92 20.38
CA MET A 190 4.29 11.95 21.21
C MET A 190 4.26 13.19 22.12
N GLU A 191 5.36 13.50 22.80
CA GLU A 191 5.48 14.69 23.65
C GLU A 191 5.28 15.99 22.82
N PHE A 192 5.89 16.06 21.65
CA PHE A 192 5.73 17.18 20.74
C PHE A 192 4.28 17.35 20.26
N LEU A 193 3.61 16.25 19.88
CA LEU A 193 2.21 16.28 19.43
C LEU A 193 1.27 16.71 20.56
N GLN A 194 1.45 16.17 21.77
CA GLN A 194 0.67 16.55 22.95
C GLN A 194 0.83 18.05 23.28
N LYS A 195 2.06 18.57 23.21
CA LYS A 195 2.37 20.00 23.38
C LYS A 195 1.64 20.89 22.37
N ASN A 196 1.40 20.36 21.16
CA ASN A 196 0.68 21.05 20.09
C ASN A 196 -0.82 20.73 20.03
N LYS A 197 -1.36 20.21 21.14
CA LYS A 197 -2.80 19.95 21.35
C LYS A 197 -3.39 18.79 20.55
N PHE A 198 -2.58 17.84 20.12
CA PHE A 198 -3.06 16.53 19.70
C PHE A 198 -3.29 15.69 20.95
N LEU A 199 -4.55 15.53 21.34
CA LEU A 199 -4.90 14.96 22.65
C LEU A 199 -4.98 13.43 22.64
N ASP A 200 -5.20 12.83 21.47
CA ASP A 200 -5.33 11.38 21.32
C ASP A 200 -4.21 10.85 20.42
N VAL A 201 -3.08 10.52 21.03
CA VAL A 201 -1.90 9.93 20.36
C VAL A 201 -1.71 8.51 20.87
N GLN A 202 -1.86 7.53 20.01
CA GLN A 202 -1.70 6.11 20.31
C GLN A 202 -0.39 5.60 19.70
N ILE A 203 0.41 4.87 20.49
CA ILE A 203 1.66 4.26 20.01
C ILE A 203 1.46 2.76 19.88
N LYS A 204 1.86 2.21 18.74
CA LYS A 204 1.89 0.77 18.48
C LYS A 204 3.28 0.37 17.97
N THR A 205 3.91 -0.61 18.62
CA THR A 205 5.16 -1.18 18.12
C THR A 205 4.82 -2.29 17.14
N LEU A 206 5.31 -2.16 15.93
CA LEU A 206 5.25 -3.20 14.90
C LEU A 206 6.39 -4.21 15.16
N LYS A 207 6.09 -5.50 15.02
CA LYS A 207 7.07 -6.58 15.22
C LYS A 207 7.75 -6.92 13.92
#